data_27b5badd5042d170f467854907aea688
#
_entry.id   27b5badd5042d170f467854907aea688
#
_cell.length_a   1.000
_cell.length_b   1.000
_cell.length_c   1.000
_cell.angle_alpha   90.00
_cell.angle_beta   90.00
_cell.angle_gamma   90.00
#
_symmetry.space_group_name_H-M   'P 1'
#
loop_
_entity.id
_entity.type
_entity.pdbx_description
1 polymer ?
#
loop_
_entity_poly.entity_id
_entity_poly.type
_entity_poly.pdbx_seq_one_letter_code
_entity_poly.pdbx_strand_id
1 'polypeptide(L)'
;MSRDIAKNSISGILSDQSWKNDDLGRHFYEPTYSGATSFLRRPYSLAFHEADIVVAGIPFDCATTFRPGCRLGPRAVRSASVQLAELPSFPFGFDPFSILKVIDSGDFFLNPHQPETIIASIYEQSLAIINSGASL
;
A
#
# COMPACT_ATOMS: atom_id res chain seq x y z
N MET A 1 -18.63 30.34 8.87
CA MET A 1 -17.57 30.95 8.06
C MET A 1 -16.22 30.49 8.57
N SER A 2 -15.87 29.23 8.47
CA SER A 2 -14.56 28.68 8.93
C SER A 2 -14.21 27.28 8.40
N ARG A 3 -15.03 26.66 7.54
CA ARG A 3 -14.77 25.30 7.05
C ARG A 3 -14.02 25.24 5.71
N ASP A 4 -14.04 26.32 4.95
CA ASP A 4 -13.48 26.29 3.58
C ASP A 4 -12.01 26.75 3.50
N ILE A 5 -11.51 27.43 4.53
CA ILE A 5 -10.13 27.91 4.56
C ILE A 5 -9.15 26.74 4.85
N ALA A 6 -9.57 25.75 5.60
CA ALA A 6 -8.75 24.59 5.91
C ALA A 6 -8.59 23.62 4.72
N LYS A 7 -9.58 23.56 3.82
CA LYS A 7 -9.51 22.68 2.65
C LYS A 7 -8.50 23.12 1.59
N ASN A 8 -8.27 24.42 1.44
CA ASN A 8 -7.40 24.93 0.37
C ASN A 8 -5.93 25.09 0.73
N SER A 9 -5.59 25.13 2.01
CA SER A 9 -4.18 25.33 2.43
C SER A 9 -3.44 24.04 2.75
N ILE A 10 -4.14 22.92 2.84
CA ILE A 10 -3.56 21.61 3.19
C ILE A 10 -3.55 20.63 2.00
N SER A 11 -4.17 20.99 0.88
CA SER A 11 -4.25 20.11 -0.30
C SER A 11 -2.91 19.87 -1.02
N GLY A 12 -1.84 20.51 -0.59
CA GLY A 12 -0.49 20.28 -1.11
C GLY A 12 0.43 19.56 -0.14
N ILE A 13 -0.04 19.29 1.09
CA ILE A 13 0.72 18.56 2.10
C ILE A 13 -0.04 17.25 2.33
N LEU A 14 0.40 16.27 1.70
CA LEU A 14 0.32 14.83 1.82
C LEU A 14 -0.56 14.31 2.96
N SER A 15 -1.76 14.06 2.60
CA SER A 15 -2.67 13.30 3.43
C SER A 15 -2.35 11.81 3.33
N ASP A 16 -2.49 11.12 4.43
CA ASP A 16 -2.53 9.67 4.43
C ASP A 16 -3.64 9.19 3.49
N GLN A 17 -3.26 8.47 2.44
CA GLN A 17 -4.16 7.94 1.44
C GLN A 17 -4.58 6.49 1.75
N SER A 18 -4.09 5.90 2.84
CA SER A 18 -4.38 4.51 3.22
C SER A 18 -5.87 4.27 3.41
N TRP A 19 -6.59 5.29 3.89
CA TRP A 19 -8.04 5.30 4.03
C TRP A 19 -8.62 6.52 3.34
N LYS A 20 -9.79 6.38 2.76
CA LYS A 20 -10.53 7.54 2.29
C LYS A 20 -10.95 8.35 3.50
N ASN A 21 -10.43 9.54 3.64
CA ASN A 21 -10.70 10.40 4.79
C ASN A 21 -12.19 10.69 5.01
N ASP A 22 -12.96 10.72 3.91
CA ASP A 22 -14.40 10.95 3.95
C ASP A 22 -15.15 9.81 4.68
N ASP A 23 -14.69 8.56 4.50
CA ASP A 23 -15.32 7.39 5.12
C ASP A 23 -15.12 7.35 6.64
N LEU A 24 -14.08 7.99 7.15
CA LEU A 24 -13.74 8.02 8.56
C LEU A 24 -14.06 9.36 9.23
N GLY A 25 -14.56 10.35 8.49
CA GLY A 25 -14.76 11.71 8.98
C GLY A 25 -13.48 12.40 9.42
N ARG A 26 -12.32 11.90 9.01
CA ARG A 26 -11.02 12.47 9.34
C ARG A 26 -10.59 13.42 8.23
N HIS A 27 -10.33 14.66 8.62
CA HIS A 27 -9.88 15.71 7.72
C HIS A 27 -8.52 16.29 8.13
N PHE A 28 -7.78 15.57 8.97
CA PHE A 28 -6.54 16.07 9.55
C PHE A 28 -5.34 15.32 8.99
N TYR A 29 -4.22 16.05 8.92
CA TYR A 29 -2.91 15.48 8.70
C TYR A 29 -2.60 14.43 9.78
N GLU A 30 -2.16 13.25 9.34
CA GLU A 30 -1.69 12.20 10.25
C GLU A 30 -0.15 12.21 10.26
N PRO A 31 0.47 12.38 11.44
CA PRO A 31 1.92 12.30 11.56
C PRO A 31 2.48 10.96 11.10
N THR A 32 3.73 10.92 10.69
CA THR A 32 4.43 9.72 10.18
C THR A 32 4.39 8.53 11.15
N TYR A 33 4.31 8.79 12.44
CA TYR A 33 4.28 7.77 13.49
C TYR A 33 2.88 7.23 13.79
N SER A 34 1.84 7.74 13.14
CA SER A 34 0.44 7.37 13.38
C SER A 34 -0.29 7.03 12.08
N GLY A 35 -1.52 6.58 12.20
CA GLY A 35 -2.38 6.24 11.09
C GLY A 35 -2.28 4.78 10.64
N ALA A 36 -2.95 4.48 9.54
CA ALA A 36 -2.91 3.16 8.94
C ALA A 36 -1.59 2.92 8.19
N THR A 37 -1.07 1.71 8.32
CA THR A 37 0.19 1.35 7.68
C THR A 37 -0.09 0.67 6.36
N SER A 38 0.03 1.40 5.25
CA SER A 38 0.06 0.88 3.89
C SER A 38 1.36 1.27 3.18
N PHE A 39 1.66 0.67 2.04
CA PHE A 39 2.85 1.01 1.27
C PHE A 39 2.78 2.47 0.79
N LEU A 40 3.74 3.29 1.22
CA LEU A 40 3.81 4.72 0.91
C LEU A 40 2.47 5.44 1.15
N ARG A 41 1.72 5.03 2.17
CA ARG A 41 0.39 5.58 2.52
C ARG A 41 -0.61 5.55 1.36
N ARG A 42 -0.46 4.60 0.45
CA ARG A 42 -1.42 4.44 -0.65
C ARG A 42 -2.71 3.79 -0.17
N PRO A 43 -3.85 4.02 -0.86
CA PRO A 43 -5.13 3.45 -0.49
C PRO A 43 -5.06 1.93 -0.36
N TYR A 44 -5.58 1.39 0.73
CA TYR A 44 -5.90 -0.03 0.83
C TYR A 44 -7.13 -0.32 -0.03
N SER A 45 -6.97 -1.12 -1.07
CA SER A 45 -8.07 -1.39 -1.99
C SER A 45 -7.87 -2.72 -2.72
N LEU A 46 -9.00 -3.36 -3.05
CA LEU A 46 -9.05 -4.51 -3.95
C LEU A 46 -9.66 -4.13 -5.32
N ALA A 47 -9.88 -2.85 -5.58
CA ALA A 47 -10.38 -2.35 -6.86
C ALA A 47 -9.24 -2.27 -7.89
N PHE A 48 -8.70 -3.42 -8.27
CA PHE A 48 -7.52 -3.53 -9.14
C PHE A 48 -7.70 -2.82 -10.48
N HIS A 49 -8.91 -2.86 -11.04
CA HIS A 49 -9.23 -2.23 -12.34
C HIS A 49 -9.18 -0.70 -12.32
N GLU A 50 -9.10 -0.08 -11.15
CA GLU A 50 -8.94 1.37 -10.99
C GLU A 50 -7.49 1.81 -10.79
N ALA A 51 -6.56 0.86 -10.69
CA ALA A 51 -5.17 1.11 -10.39
C ALA A 51 -4.27 0.88 -11.61
N ASP A 52 -3.20 1.68 -11.70
CA ASP A 52 -2.11 1.44 -12.63
C ASP A 52 -1.13 0.42 -12.05
N ILE A 53 -0.89 0.49 -10.73
CA ILE A 53 0.01 -0.40 -10.01
C ILE A 53 -0.67 -0.90 -8.73
N VAL A 54 -0.56 -2.19 -8.49
CA VAL A 54 -0.99 -2.84 -7.26
C VAL A 54 0.22 -3.34 -6.49
N VAL A 55 0.36 -2.95 -5.24
CA VAL A 55 1.37 -3.48 -4.33
C VAL A 55 0.74 -4.56 -3.47
N ALA A 56 1.30 -5.76 -3.51
CA ALA A 56 0.86 -6.90 -2.72
C ALA A 56 2.01 -7.50 -1.92
N GLY A 57 1.76 -7.96 -0.72
CA GLY A 57 2.74 -8.66 0.10
C GLY A 57 2.64 -10.17 -0.04
N ILE A 58 3.77 -10.88 0.02
CA ILE A 58 3.82 -12.34 0.07
C ILE A 58 4.53 -12.74 1.36
N PRO A 59 3.78 -12.90 2.48
CA PRO A 59 4.34 -13.20 3.80
C PRO A 59 4.67 -14.70 3.93
N PHE A 60 5.73 -15.15 3.26
CA PHE A 60 6.11 -16.55 3.18
C PHE A 60 7.58 -16.79 3.52
N ASP A 61 7.84 -17.79 4.38
CA ASP A 61 9.18 -18.25 4.71
C ASP A 61 9.23 -19.72 5.19
N CYS A 62 8.20 -20.51 4.88
CA CYS A 62 8.13 -21.91 5.33
C CYS A 62 9.23 -22.81 4.76
N ALA A 63 9.90 -22.39 3.68
CA ALA A 63 11.02 -23.11 3.06
C ALA A 63 12.40 -22.56 3.45
N THR A 64 12.46 -21.68 4.44
CA THR A 64 13.73 -21.07 4.87
C THR A 64 14.60 -22.06 5.63
N THR A 65 15.83 -22.28 5.14
CA THR A 65 16.80 -23.20 5.77
C THR A 65 17.59 -22.54 6.91
N PHE A 66 17.67 -21.20 6.93
CA PHE A 66 18.42 -20.46 7.93
C PHE A 66 17.80 -19.08 8.19
N ARG A 67 17.59 -18.76 9.47
CA ARG A 67 17.01 -17.49 9.95
C ARG A 67 15.64 -17.17 9.34
N PRO A 68 14.56 -17.80 9.81
CA PRO A 68 13.20 -17.47 9.41
C PRO A 68 12.86 -16.02 9.80
N GLY A 69 11.85 -15.44 9.15
CA GLY A 69 11.39 -14.09 9.44
C GLY A 69 11.00 -13.29 8.20
N CYS A 70 11.29 -13.80 6.99
CA CYS A 70 10.90 -13.15 5.74
C CYS A 70 9.39 -12.93 5.63
N ARG A 71 8.57 -13.74 6.33
CA ARG A 71 7.11 -13.54 6.42
C ARG A 71 6.72 -12.19 7.01
N LEU A 72 7.61 -11.55 7.77
CA LEU A 72 7.40 -10.21 8.33
C LEU A 72 7.84 -9.09 7.38
N GLY A 73 8.48 -9.43 6.27
CA GLY A 73 9.01 -8.50 5.28
C GLY A 73 7.97 -7.50 4.76
N PRO A 74 6.82 -7.94 4.25
CA PRO A 74 5.81 -7.03 3.73
C PRO A 74 5.38 -5.97 4.76
N ARG A 75 5.13 -6.39 6.00
CA ARG A 75 4.78 -5.46 7.08
C ARG A 75 5.93 -4.49 7.41
N ALA A 76 7.16 -4.97 7.43
CA ALA A 76 8.33 -4.13 7.71
C ALA A 76 8.55 -3.10 6.59
N VAL A 77 8.39 -3.50 5.33
CA VAL A 77 8.48 -2.60 4.17
C VAL A 77 7.41 -1.52 4.23
N ARG A 78 6.15 -1.88 4.49
CA ARG A 78 5.08 -0.89 4.66
C ARG A 78 5.40 0.09 5.77
N SER A 79 5.81 -0.40 6.93
CA SER A 79 6.15 0.45 8.08
C SER A 79 7.30 1.42 7.76
N ALA A 80 8.34 0.95 7.08
CA ALA A 80 9.46 1.80 6.67
C ALA A 80 9.07 2.81 5.58
N SER A 81 8.21 2.41 4.65
CA SER A 81 7.82 3.23 3.50
C SER A 81 7.02 4.49 3.88
N VAL A 82 6.35 4.46 5.03
CA VAL A 82 5.57 5.62 5.53
C VAL A 82 6.44 6.88 5.63
N GLN A 83 7.72 6.72 5.98
CA GLN A 83 8.65 7.85 6.10
C GLN A 83 8.97 8.51 4.74
N LEU A 84 8.75 7.81 3.64
CA LEU A 84 9.05 8.29 2.30
C LEU A 84 7.79 8.80 1.56
N ALA A 85 6.61 8.61 2.13
CA ALA A 85 5.34 8.90 1.48
C ALA A 85 5.16 10.38 1.09
N GLU A 86 5.91 11.26 1.74
CA GLU A 86 5.82 12.71 1.61
C GLU A 86 6.98 13.34 0.82
N LEU A 87 7.86 12.52 0.26
CA LEU A 87 9.06 13.02 -0.37
C LEU A 87 8.97 12.94 -1.90
N PRO A 88 9.29 14.05 -2.62
CA PRO A 88 9.48 13.98 -4.05
C PRO A 88 10.59 12.99 -4.41
N SER A 89 10.40 12.25 -5.50
CA SER A 89 11.40 11.29 -5.99
C SER A 89 12.68 11.98 -6.41
N PHE A 90 13.77 11.71 -5.72
CA PHE A 90 15.10 12.14 -6.16
C PHE A 90 15.63 11.19 -7.25
N PRO A 91 16.26 11.67 -8.35
CA PRO A 91 16.57 13.07 -8.66
C PRO A 91 15.49 13.81 -9.45
N PHE A 92 14.35 13.20 -9.69
CA PHE A 92 13.35 13.67 -10.64
C PHE A 92 12.55 14.88 -10.13
N GLY A 93 12.46 15.10 -8.83
CA GLY A 93 11.83 16.26 -8.22
C GLY A 93 10.30 16.32 -8.35
N PHE A 94 9.64 15.21 -8.71
CA PHE A 94 8.19 15.11 -8.78
C PHE A 94 7.65 13.95 -7.93
N ASP A 95 6.38 14.03 -7.57
CA ASP A 95 5.66 12.94 -6.93
C ASP A 95 5.09 11.99 -7.99
N PRO A 96 5.57 10.73 -8.10
CA PRO A 96 5.05 9.77 -9.07
C PRO A 96 3.56 9.45 -8.88
N PHE A 97 3.03 9.61 -7.66
CA PHE A 97 1.62 9.37 -7.37
C PHE A 97 0.68 10.47 -7.85
N SER A 98 1.22 11.60 -8.32
CA SER A 98 0.45 12.60 -9.06
C SER A 98 0.05 12.13 -10.46
N ILE A 99 0.72 11.09 -10.98
CA ILE A 99 0.54 10.54 -12.32
C ILE A 99 -0.01 9.11 -12.26
N LEU A 100 0.52 8.28 -11.34
CA LEU A 100 0.20 6.86 -11.23
C LEU A 100 -0.77 6.61 -10.08
N LYS A 101 -1.82 5.87 -10.36
CA LYS A 101 -2.74 5.35 -9.35
C LYS A 101 -2.17 4.07 -8.76
N VAL A 102 -1.58 4.19 -7.58
CA VAL A 102 -1.00 3.06 -6.85
C VAL A 102 -1.90 2.70 -5.67
N ILE A 103 -2.20 1.43 -5.52
CA ILE A 103 -2.94 0.89 -4.36
C ILE A 103 -2.12 -0.18 -3.65
N ASP A 104 -2.36 -0.34 -2.37
CA ASP A 104 -1.88 -1.46 -1.57
C ASP A 104 -3.03 -2.46 -1.37
N SER A 105 -2.90 -3.67 -1.88
CA SER A 105 -3.92 -4.71 -1.74
C SER A 105 -3.77 -5.55 -0.47
N GLY A 106 -2.84 -5.18 0.38
CA GLY A 106 -2.50 -5.99 1.55
C GLY A 106 -1.61 -7.17 1.21
N ASP A 107 -1.78 -8.26 1.94
CA ASP A 107 -1.00 -9.47 1.75
C ASP A 107 -1.85 -10.56 1.10
N PHE A 108 -1.21 -11.37 0.26
CA PHE A 108 -1.84 -12.55 -0.32
C PHE A 108 -2.23 -13.54 0.78
N PHE A 109 -3.40 -14.13 0.63
CA PHE A 109 -3.84 -15.20 1.50
C PHE A 109 -3.03 -16.47 1.21
N LEU A 110 -2.25 -16.91 2.19
CA LEU A 110 -1.45 -18.13 2.13
C LEU A 110 -1.85 -19.02 3.30
N ASN A 111 -2.34 -20.24 3.02
CA ASN A 111 -2.72 -21.14 4.07
C ASN A 111 -1.48 -21.86 4.66
N PRO A 112 -1.05 -21.55 5.89
CA PRO A 112 0.15 -22.16 6.48
C PRO A 112 -0.02 -23.65 6.80
N HIS A 113 -1.26 -24.14 6.85
CA HIS A 113 -1.58 -25.54 7.12
C HIS A 113 -1.61 -26.42 5.86
N GLN A 114 -1.50 -25.81 4.68
CA GLN A 114 -1.49 -26.48 3.39
C GLN A 114 -0.38 -25.92 2.50
N PRO A 115 0.89 -26.17 2.83
CA PRO A 115 2.03 -25.56 2.16
C PRO A 115 2.10 -25.92 0.67
N GLU A 116 1.56 -27.06 0.27
CA GLU A 116 1.49 -27.51 -1.13
C GLU A 116 0.60 -26.61 -2.00
N THR A 117 -0.33 -25.86 -1.41
CA THR A 117 -1.23 -24.95 -2.15
C THR A 117 -0.65 -23.55 -2.34
N ILE A 118 0.43 -23.20 -1.64
CA ILE A 118 0.93 -21.82 -1.56
C ILE A 118 1.32 -21.27 -2.94
N ILE A 119 2.04 -22.03 -3.73
CA ILE A 119 2.48 -21.59 -5.07
C ILE A 119 1.28 -21.35 -5.98
N ALA A 120 0.30 -22.24 -5.97
CA ALA A 120 -0.92 -22.06 -6.75
C ALA A 120 -1.69 -20.82 -6.28
N SER A 121 -1.81 -20.62 -4.98
CA SER A 121 -2.47 -19.45 -4.41
C SER A 121 -1.79 -18.14 -4.79
N ILE A 122 -0.44 -18.07 -4.76
CA ILE A 122 0.31 -16.91 -5.23
C ILE A 122 0.03 -16.66 -6.71
N TYR A 123 0.10 -17.70 -7.53
CA TYR A 123 -0.15 -17.60 -8.96
C TYR A 123 -1.54 -17.05 -9.28
N GLU A 124 -2.59 -17.62 -8.67
CA GLU A 124 -3.97 -17.21 -8.90
C GLU A 124 -4.23 -15.76 -8.48
N GLN A 125 -3.74 -15.35 -7.31
CA GLN A 125 -3.89 -13.98 -6.82
C GLN A 125 -3.11 -12.98 -7.68
N SER A 126 -1.89 -13.34 -8.12
CA SER A 126 -1.11 -12.51 -9.05
C SER A 126 -1.81 -12.37 -10.40
N LEU A 127 -2.35 -13.48 -10.92
CA LEU A 127 -3.05 -13.49 -12.19
C LEU A 127 -4.34 -12.64 -12.15
N ALA A 128 -5.04 -12.64 -11.04
CA ALA A 128 -6.22 -11.79 -10.85
C ALA A 128 -5.88 -10.30 -10.96
N ILE A 129 -4.75 -9.88 -10.40
CA ILE A 129 -4.27 -8.50 -10.49
C ILE A 129 -3.88 -8.17 -11.94
N ILE A 130 -3.06 -9.00 -12.57
CA ILE A 130 -2.59 -8.78 -13.94
C ILE A 130 -3.76 -8.74 -14.94
N ASN A 131 -4.73 -9.63 -14.79
CA ASN A 131 -5.90 -9.69 -15.67
C ASN A 131 -6.84 -8.47 -15.50
N SER A 132 -6.72 -7.71 -14.43
CA SER A 132 -7.45 -6.46 -14.26
C SER A 132 -6.87 -5.30 -15.07
N GLY A 133 -5.69 -5.47 -15.66
CA GLY A 133 -4.95 -4.46 -16.41
C GLY A 133 -3.92 -3.70 -15.59
N ALA A 134 -3.86 -3.93 -14.27
CA ALA A 134 -2.86 -3.31 -13.40
C ALA A 134 -1.51 -4.04 -13.48
N SER A 135 -0.43 -3.32 -13.22
CA SER A 135 0.89 -3.91 -12.96
C SER A 135 0.98 -4.37 -11.51
N LEU A 136 1.69 -5.49 -11.25
CA LEU A 136 1.98 -6.04 -9.94
C LEU A 136 3.46 -5.86 -9.60
#